data_6b3e0754f945d3476cbdd6eee3dc2d5d
#
_entry.id   6b3e0754f945d3476cbdd6eee3dc2d5d
#
_cell.length_a   1.000
_cell.length_b   1.000
_cell.length_c   1.000
_cell.angle_alpha   90.00
_cell.angle_beta   90.00
_cell.angle_gamma   90.00
#
_symmetry.space_group_name_H-M   'P 1'
#
loop_
_entity.id
_entity.type
_entity.pdbx_description
1 polymer ?
#
loop_
_entity_poly.entity_id
_entity_poly.type
_entity_poly.pdbx_seq_one_letter_code
_entity_poly.pdbx_strand_id
1 'polypeptide(L)'
;SVLPAITTSTPTSNYAQIVQLTGQGLNIPGGNTMRWAAPNVNRAAGLWNLYNTSVFAMGIEPALGNNFDIHEEDRGAWVQADWDTEIAGMSFRGNIGARYVETDQTSNGWTNSGVLPARASESRSYNDTLPALNMVLEPVENVLIRFGAAEVMSRPNLSQLNPGAAVSVSGSNRTVTLGNPDLEPFRATAYDLAVEWYFHDQGLFSVAYFHKDIDSFIQTSRTDAAFTGNPYGIP
;
A
#
# COMPACT_ATOMS: atom_id res chain seq x y z
N SER A 1 -36.15 -4.32 -15.53
CA SER A 1 -36.10 -2.90 -15.87
C SER A 1 -34.94 -2.64 -16.82
N VAL A 2 -35.19 -1.90 -17.89
CA VAL A 2 -34.15 -1.55 -18.86
C VAL A 2 -33.37 -0.36 -18.32
N LEU A 3 -32.04 -0.45 -18.27
CA LEU A 3 -31.20 0.67 -17.89
C LEU A 3 -31.30 1.79 -18.93
N PRO A 4 -31.31 3.07 -18.53
CA PRO A 4 -31.28 4.17 -19.46
C PRO A 4 -29.96 4.12 -20.27
N ALA A 5 -30.07 4.14 -21.58
CA ALA A 5 -28.91 4.20 -22.46
C ALA A 5 -28.37 5.62 -22.52
N ILE A 6 -27.04 5.77 -22.50
CA ILE A 6 -26.39 7.03 -22.87
C ILE A 6 -26.44 7.12 -24.40
N THR A 7 -27.12 8.12 -24.90
CA THR A 7 -27.20 8.40 -26.33
C THR A 7 -26.47 9.69 -26.67
N THR A 8 -26.28 9.98 -27.94
CA THR A 8 -25.69 11.25 -28.40
C THR A 8 -26.49 12.48 -27.96
N SER A 9 -27.77 12.30 -27.63
CA SER A 9 -28.64 13.35 -27.10
C SER A 9 -28.60 13.49 -25.58
N THR A 10 -27.94 12.57 -24.86
CA THR A 10 -27.80 12.66 -23.40
C THR A 10 -26.80 13.76 -23.03
N PRO A 11 -27.22 14.85 -22.32
CA PRO A 11 -26.28 15.90 -21.96
C PRO A 11 -25.09 15.36 -21.15
N THR A 12 -23.89 15.74 -21.53
CA THR A 12 -22.65 15.30 -20.85
C THR A 12 -22.65 15.68 -19.37
N SER A 13 -23.27 16.80 -19.01
CA SER A 13 -23.41 17.24 -17.61
C SER A 13 -24.16 16.24 -16.72
N ASN A 14 -24.92 15.32 -17.31
CA ASN A 14 -25.66 14.33 -16.53
C ASN A 14 -24.77 13.19 -16.01
N TYR A 15 -23.58 12.98 -16.58
CA TYR A 15 -22.70 11.86 -16.19
C TYR A 15 -21.23 12.22 -16.12
N ALA A 16 -20.83 13.42 -16.58
CA ALA A 16 -19.44 13.83 -16.61
C ALA A 16 -19.25 15.23 -16.00
N GLN A 17 -18.04 15.52 -15.62
CA GLN A 17 -17.59 16.83 -15.12
C GLN A 17 -16.28 17.21 -15.78
N ILE A 18 -16.00 18.50 -15.89
CA ILE A 18 -14.70 18.99 -16.33
C ILE A 18 -13.77 18.97 -15.12
N VAL A 19 -12.66 18.23 -15.22
CA VAL A 19 -11.59 18.21 -14.24
C VAL A 19 -10.44 19.02 -14.78
N GLN A 20 -9.92 19.90 -13.96
CA GLN A 20 -8.71 20.68 -14.25
C GLN A 20 -7.68 20.39 -13.18
N LEU A 21 -6.48 20.00 -13.58
CA LEU A 21 -5.35 19.91 -12.67
C LEU A 21 -4.81 21.32 -12.42
N THR A 22 -5.21 21.88 -11.30
CA THR A 22 -4.68 23.17 -10.82
C THR A 22 -3.73 22.91 -9.65
N GLY A 23 -2.60 23.60 -9.62
CA GLY A 23 -1.75 23.67 -8.44
C GLY A 23 -0.73 22.55 -8.23
N GLN A 24 -0.51 21.70 -9.20
CA GLN A 24 0.49 20.63 -9.10
C GLN A 24 1.94 21.06 -9.42
N GLY A 25 2.20 22.36 -9.50
CA GLY A 25 3.57 22.87 -9.79
C GLY A 25 4.15 22.48 -11.16
N LEU A 26 3.34 21.87 -12.02
CA LEU A 26 3.74 21.48 -13.37
C LEU A 26 3.74 22.71 -14.28
N ASN A 27 4.92 23.26 -14.53
CA ASN A 27 5.12 24.28 -15.55
C ASN A 27 5.20 23.59 -16.91
N ILE A 28 4.03 23.48 -17.58
CA ILE A 28 3.96 22.85 -18.90
C ILE A 28 4.18 23.93 -19.95
N PRO A 29 5.27 23.86 -20.75
CA PRO A 29 5.49 24.79 -21.84
C PRO A 29 4.34 24.70 -22.86
N GLY A 30 3.78 25.84 -23.24
CA GLY A 30 2.75 25.94 -24.26
C GLY A 30 1.34 26.23 -23.76
N GLY A 31 1.12 26.49 -22.47
CA GLY A 31 -0.15 26.97 -21.95
C GLY A 31 -1.31 25.99 -22.07
N ASN A 32 -1.04 24.70 -22.23
CA ASN A 32 -2.09 23.68 -22.28
C ASN A 32 -2.76 23.55 -20.92
N THR A 33 -3.94 24.12 -20.81
CA THR A 33 -4.87 23.83 -19.73
C THR A 33 -5.24 22.35 -19.83
N MET A 34 -4.67 21.53 -18.94
CA MET A 34 -5.09 20.12 -18.85
C MET A 34 -6.50 20.06 -18.25
N ARG A 35 -7.46 20.20 -19.16
CA ARG A 35 -8.89 20.05 -18.86
C ARG A 35 -9.40 18.83 -19.62
N TRP A 36 -10.01 17.92 -18.92
CA TRP A 36 -10.65 16.77 -19.55
C TRP A 36 -12.00 16.50 -18.90
N ALA A 37 -12.85 15.86 -19.66
CA ALA A 37 -14.10 15.34 -19.14
C ALA A 37 -13.81 14.04 -18.37
N ALA A 38 -14.13 14.03 -17.10
CA ALA A 38 -14.06 12.84 -16.25
C ALA A 38 -15.47 12.40 -15.86
N PRO A 39 -15.74 11.08 -15.71
CA PRO A 39 -17.00 10.62 -15.19
C PRO A 39 -17.27 11.24 -13.81
N ASN A 40 -18.47 11.78 -13.61
CA ASN A 40 -18.93 12.11 -12.27
C ASN A 40 -19.69 10.91 -11.72
N VAL A 41 -19.05 10.15 -10.86
CA VAL A 41 -19.55 8.87 -10.36
C VAL A 41 -20.93 9.03 -9.71
N ASN A 42 -21.15 10.08 -8.93
CA ASN A 42 -22.42 10.29 -8.25
C ASN A 42 -23.56 10.64 -9.24
N ARG A 43 -23.27 11.44 -10.26
CA ARG A 43 -24.26 11.76 -11.31
C ARG A 43 -24.56 10.54 -12.17
N ALA A 44 -23.53 9.79 -12.57
CA ALA A 44 -23.69 8.55 -13.30
C ALA A 44 -24.48 7.52 -12.48
N ALA A 45 -24.15 7.38 -11.19
CA ALA A 45 -24.90 6.52 -10.28
C ALA A 45 -26.36 6.90 -10.16
N GLY A 46 -26.67 8.20 -10.08
CA GLY A 46 -28.04 8.69 -10.07
C GLY A 46 -28.77 8.44 -11.38
N LEU A 47 -28.11 8.66 -12.54
CA LEU A 47 -28.70 8.42 -13.87
C LEU A 47 -29.10 6.96 -14.07
N TRP A 48 -28.26 6.03 -13.62
CA TRP A 48 -28.53 4.59 -13.75
C TRP A 48 -29.18 4.00 -12.51
N ASN A 49 -29.47 4.82 -11.49
CA ASN A 49 -30.06 4.35 -10.24
C ASN A 49 -29.25 3.16 -9.64
N LEU A 50 -27.90 3.31 -9.64
CA LEU A 50 -26.99 2.23 -9.25
C LEU A 50 -27.19 1.75 -7.81
N TYR A 51 -27.68 2.61 -6.94
CA TYR A 51 -27.92 2.27 -5.53
C TYR A 51 -29.31 1.68 -5.27
N ASN A 52 -30.10 1.47 -6.34
CA ASN A 52 -31.37 0.80 -6.23
C ASN A 52 -31.19 -0.71 -6.36
N THR A 53 -31.36 -1.39 -5.25
CA THR A 53 -31.19 -2.87 -5.15
C THR A 53 -32.13 -3.68 -6.02
N SER A 54 -33.23 -3.08 -6.50
CA SER A 54 -34.15 -3.75 -7.46
C SER A 54 -33.62 -3.80 -8.90
N VAL A 55 -32.64 -2.93 -9.22
CA VAL A 55 -32.02 -2.85 -10.55
C VAL A 55 -30.65 -3.51 -10.53
N PHE A 56 -29.85 -3.14 -9.52
CA PHE A 56 -28.52 -3.69 -9.30
C PHE A 56 -28.51 -4.37 -7.94
N ALA A 57 -28.28 -5.66 -7.91
CA ALA A 57 -28.17 -6.40 -6.66
C ALA A 57 -26.80 -6.15 -5.99
N MET A 58 -26.45 -4.88 -5.76
CA MET A 58 -25.18 -4.51 -5.13
C MET A 58 -25.10 -4.88 -3.66
N GLY A 59 -26.23 -5.19 -3.04
CA GLY A 59 -26.33 -5.66 -1.66
C GLY A 59 -26.52 -7.17 -1.55
N ILE A 60 -26.28 -7.95 -2.61
CA ILE A 60 -26.32 -9.40 -2.50
C ILE A 60 -25.21 -9.90 -1.61
N GLU A 61 -25.56 -10.83 -0.75
CA GLU A 61 -24.68 -11.36 0.30
C GLU A 61 -23.31 -11.82 -0.19
N PRO A 62 -23.15 -12.55 -1.31
CA PRO A 62 -21.82 -12.93 -1.81
C PRO A 62 -20.92 -11.77 -2.18
N ALA A 63 -21.49 -10.63 -2.57
CA ALA A 63 -20.73 -9.45 -2.97
C ALA A 63 -20.36 -8.53 -1.80
N LEU A 64 -21.05 -8.64 -0.67
CA LEU A 64 -20.81 -7.77 0.48
C LEU A 64 -19.38 -7.91 1.03
N GLY A 65 -18.81 -9.10 1.00
CA GLY A 65 -17.44 -9.33 1.44
C GLY A 65 -16.36 -8.56 0.65
N ASN A 66 -16.71 -8.06 -0.54
CA ASN A 66 -15.83 -7.19 -1.34
C ASN A 66 -16.00 -5.70 -1.00
N ASN A 67 -16.95 -5.35 -0.14
CA ASN A 67 -17.18 -3.98 0.29
C ASN A 67 -16.48 -3.74 1.63
N PHE A 68 -15.34 -3.12 1.58
CA PHE A 68 -14.57 -2.75 2.75
C PHE A 68 -13.90 -1.39 2.54
N ASP A 69 -13.56 -0.76 3.63
CA ASP A 69 -12.72 0.42 3.69
C ASP A 69 -11.65 0.27 4.76
N ILE A 70 -10.47 0.78 4.47
CA ILE A 70 -9.36 0.84 5.42
C ILE A 70 -8.99 2.30 5.58
N HIS A 71 -8.94 2.71 6.82
CA HIS A 71 -8.46 4.02 7.22
C HIS A 71 -7.15 3.86 7.99
N GLU A 72 -6.09 4.50 7.51
CA GLU A 72 -4.79 4.56 8.20
C GLU A 72 -4.45 6.02 8.46
N GLU A 73 -4.04 6.30 9.67
CA GLU A 73 -3.48 7.59 10.08
C GLU A 73 -2.08 7.35 10.65
N ASP A 74 -1.09 8.00 10.04
CA ASP A 74 0.30 7.91 10.44
C ASP A 74 0.77 9.20 11.07
N ARG A 75 1.40 9.08 12.23
CA ARG A 75 2.09 10.18 12.91
C ARG A 75 3.51 9.77 13.17
N GLY A 76 4.45 10.69 12.99
CA GLY A 76 5.84 10.36 13.23
C GLY A 76 6.72 11.57 13.47
N ALA A 77 7.86 11.27 14.06
CA ALA A 77 8.95 12.21 14.27
C ALA A 77 10.27 11.53 13.95
N TRP A 78 11.28 12.29 13.61
CA TRP A 78 12.60 11.77 13.33
C TRP A 78 13.67 12.74 13.84
N VAL A 79 14.83 12.19 14.11
CA VAL A 79 16.04 12.92 14.43
C VAL A 79 17.21 12.31 13.67
N GLN A 80 18.10 13.16 13.20
CA GLN A 80 19.30 12.74 12.47
C GLN A 80 20.47 13.65 12.86
N ALA A 81 21.65 13.05 12.92
CA ALA A 81 22.91 13.76 13.03
C ALA A 81 23.81 13.34 11.87
N ASP A 82 24.41 14.31 11.21
CA ASP A 82 25.33 14.13 10.11
C ASP A 82 26.72 14.57 10.55
N TRP A 83 27.75 13.90 10.05
CA TRP A 83 29.15 14.28 10.28
C TRP A 83 29.96 14.17 8.97
N ASP A 84 30.93 15.06 8.88
CA ASP A 84 31.99 15.07 7.88
C ASP A 84 33.27 15.51 8.56
N THR A 85 34.20 14.59 8.71
CA THR A 85 35.42 14.79 9.52
C THR A 85 36.57 13.92 8.99
N GLU A 86 37.72 14.01 9.63
CA GLU A 86 38.89 13.17 9.38
C GLU A 86 39.22 12.32 10.61
N ILE A 87 39.51 11.05 10.38
CA ILE A 87 40.02 10.14 11.40
C ILE A 87 41.34 9.56 10.92
N ALA A 88 42.41 9.81 11.63
CA ALA A 88 43.78 9.38 11.30
C ALA A 88 44.20 9.78 9.87
N GLY A 89 43.78 10.98 9.40
CA GLY A 89 44.06 11.48 8.06
C GLY A 89 43.21 10.90 6.94
N MET A 90 42.18 10.12 7.28
CA MET A 90 41.20 9.54 6.35
C MET A 90 39.89 10.31 6.43
N SER A 91 39.27 10.62 5.30
CA SER A 91 37.94 11.23 5.26
C SER A 91 36.89 10.24 5.80
N PHE A 92 36.13 10.71 6.79
CA PHE A 92 35.06 9.92 7.43
C PHE A 92 33.79 10.74 7.53
N ARG A 93 32.76 10.32 6.81
CA ARG A 93 31.48 11.00 6.77
C ARG A 93 30.33 10.02 6.94
N GLY A 94 29.20 10.52 7.40
CA GLY A 94 28.04 9.66 7.58
C GLY A 94 26.89 10.36 8.25
N ASN A 95 25.88 9.56 8.57
CA ASN A 95 24.76 10.00 9.38
C ASN A 95 24.25 8.85 10.27
N ILE A 96 23.67 9.23 11.38
CA ILE A 96 22.90 8.35 12.26
C ILE A 96 21.57 9.03 12.55
N GLY A 97 20.50 8.26 12.52
CA GLY A 97 19.18 8.79 12.85
C GLY A 97 18.26 7.72 13.37
N ALA A 98 17.12 8.18 13.86
CA ALA A 98 16.01 7.32 14.20
C ALA A 98 14.71 8.01 13.82
N ARG A 99 13.77 7.23 13.28
CA ARG A 99 12.41 7.65 13.00
C ARG A 99 11.46 6.85 13.87
N TYR A 100 10.58 7.53 14.58
CA TYR A 100 9.45 6.95 15.27
C TYR A 100 8.19 7.16 14.43
N VAL A 101 7.41 6.11 14.24
CA VAL A 101 6.13 6.15 13.53
C VAL A 101 5.08 5.43 14.36
N GLU A 102 3.94 6.07 14.53
CA GLU A 102 2.73 5.51 15.11
C GLU A 102 1.67 5.43 14.01
N THR A 103 1.03 4.28 13.89
CA THR A 103 -0.02 4.02 12.90
C THR A 103 -1.30 3.60 13.61
N ASP A 104 -2.36 4.37 13.38
CA ASP A 104 -3.72 4.03 13.76
C ASP A 104 -4.46 3.49 12.54
N GLN A 105 -4.97 2.27 12.63
CA GLN A 105 -5.65 1.57 11.53
C GLN A 105 -7.06 1.20 11.94
N THR A 106 -8.03 1.46 11.07
CA THR A 106 -9.41 0.97 11.20
C THR A 106 -9.81 0.28 9.91
N SER A 107 -10.22 -0.97 10.03
CA SER A 107 -10.65 -1.84 8.94
C SER A 107 -12.14 -2.11 9.09
N ASN A 108 -12.93 -1.64 8.13
CA ASN A 108 -14.38 -1.85 8.10
C ASN A 108 -14.74 -2.77 6.94
N GLY A 109 -15.69 -3.67 7.15
CA GLY A 109 -16.12 -4.59 6.11
C GLY A 109 -17.36 -5.39 6.52
N TRP A 110 -17.54 -6.54 5.87
CA TRP A 110 -18.66 -7.43 6.13
C TRP A 110 -18.15 -8.84 6.37
N THR A 111 -18.43 -9.39 7.54
CA THR A 111 -18.13 -10.79 7.85
C THR A 111 -19.29 -11.68 7.44
N ASN A 112 -18.95 -12.90 7.02
CA ASN A 112 -19.90 -13.96 6.71
C ASN A 112 -19.77 -15.11 7.73
N SER A 113 -19.56 -14.76 9.00
CA SER A 113 -19.36 -15.74 10.08
C SER A 113 -20.65 -16.39 10.58
N GLY A 114 -21.79 -16.11 9.96
CA GLY A 114 -23.08 -16.59 10.40
C GLY A 114 -24.11 -16.76 9.29
N VAL A 115 -25.37 -16.85 9.64
CA VAL A 115 -26.50 -17.02 8.72
C VAL A 115 -26.73 -15.76 7.88
N LEU A 116 -26.34 -14.59 8.37
CA LEU A 116 -26.47 -13.31 7.69
C LEU A 116 -25.14 -12.56 7.77
N PRO A 117 -24.79 -11.82 6.71
CA PRO A 117 -23.64 -10.93 6.74
C PRO A 117 -23.81 -9.86 7.83
N ALA A 118 -22.77 -9.65 8.60
CA ALA A 118 -22.74 -8.62 9.63
C ALA A 118 -21.60 -7.64 9.35
N ARG A 119 -21.78 -6.39 9.71
CA ARG A 119 -20.69 -5.40 9.67
C ARG A 119 -19.66 -5.76 10.72
N ALA A 120 -18.40 -5.69 10.31
CA ALA A 120 -17.25 -5.80 11.18
C ALA A 120 -16.43 -4.51 11.11
N SER A 121 -15.92 -4.10 12.24
CA SER A 121 -15.01 -2.96 12.36
C SER A 121 -13.93 -3.34 13.36
N GLU A 122 -12.71 -3.41 12.89
CA GLU A 122 -11.54 -3.75 13.71
C GLU A 122 -10.59 -2.56 13.70
N SER A 123 -10.16 -2.13 14.87
CA SER A 123 -9.21 -1.03 15.02
C SER A 123 -8.00 -1.49 15.79
N ARG A 124 -6.83 -1.05 15.36
CA ARG A 124 -5.57 -1.32 16.01
C ARG A 124 -4.63 -0.12 15.92
N SER A 125 -3.71 -0.04 16.85
CA SER A 125 -2.61 0.91 16.82
C SER A 125 -1.30 0.16 17.05
N TYR A 126 -0.26 0.57 16.34
CA TYR A 126 1.09 0.05 16.52
C TYR A 126 2.11 1.15 16.28
N ASN A 127 3.33 0.92 16.76
CA ASN A 127 4.42 1.87 16.56
C ASN A 127 5.70 1.14 16.19
N ASP A 128 6.56 1.83 15.48
CA ASP A 128 7.86 1.36 15.06
C ASP A 128 8.90 2.44 15.28
N THR A 129 10.05 2.02 15.83
CA THR A 129 11.26 2.86 15.94
C THR A 129 12.27 2.31 14.94
N LEU A 130 12.64 3.11 13.97
CA LEU A 130 13.45 2.74 12.81
C LEU A 130 14.79 3.48 12.87
N PRO A 131 15.81 2.95 13.57
CA PRO A 131 17.15 3.48 13.54
C PRO A 131 17.82 3.22 12.20
N ALA A 132 18.69 4.14 11.78
CA ALA A 132 19.51 3.99 10.59
C ALA A 132 20.88 4.62 10.82
N LEU A 133 21.91 3.97 10.30
CA LEU A 133 23.30 4.39 10.30
C LEU A 133 23.89 4.23 8.91
N ASN A 134 24.54 5.28 8.40
CA ASN A 134 25.32 5.20 7.18
C ASN A 134 26.70 5.81 7.45
N MET A 135 27.75 5.12 7.01
CA MET A 135 29.14 5.55 7.16
C MET A 135 29.89 5.37 5.85
N VAL A 136 30.77 6.29 5.56
CA VAL A 136 31.69 6.22 4.44
C VAL A 136 33.08 6.61 4.97
N LEU A 137 34.02 5.70 4.78
CA LEU A 137 35.43 5.91 5.06
C LEU A 137 36.20 5.91 3.75
N GLU A 138 37.07 6.88 3.56
CA GLU A 138 38.02 6.94 2.45
C GLU A 138 39.45 6.76 2.97
N PRO A 139 39.91 5.49 3.07
CA PRO A 139 41.21 5.20 3.67
C PRO A 139 42.40 5.65 2.81
N VAL A 140 42.22 5.67 1.50
CA VAL A 140 43.15 6.24 0.53
C VAL A 140 42.35 6.89 -0.59
N GLU A 141 42.96 7.81 -1.30
CA GLU A 141 42.29 8.53 -2.39
C GLU A 141 41.65 7.58 -3.39
N ASN A 142 40.37 7.86 -3.74
CA ASN A 142 39.57 7.08 -4.69
C ASN A 142 39.18 5.67 -4.23
N VAL A 143 39.35 5.31 -2.95
CA VAL A 143 38.84 4.06 -2.37
C VAL A 143 37.84 4.37 -1.28
N LEU A 144 36.60 3.95 -1.45
CA LEU A 144 35.53 4.18 -0.48
C LEU A 144 35.09 2.84 0.15
N ILE A 145 34.98 2.84 1.46
CA ILE A 145 34.33 1.78 2.23
C ILE A 145 33.03 2.33 2.77
N ARG A 146 31.92 1.73 2.38
CA ARG A 146 30.59 2.12 2.81
C ARG A 146 30.00 1.07 3.73
N PHE A 147 29.41 1.51 4.81
CA PHE A 147 28.64 0.68 5.71
C PHE A 147 27.29 1.31 5.95
N GLY A 148 26.23 0.48 5.86
CA GLY A 148 24.85 0.82 6.21
C GLY A 148 24.29 -0.19 7.19
N ALA A 149 23.49 0.28 8.14
CA ALA A 149 22.68 -0.56 9.00
C ALA A 149 21.36 0.15 9.28
N ALA A 150 20.22 -0.56 9.11
CA ALA A 150 18.92 0.04 9.34
C ALA A 150 17.89 -1.01 9.77
N GLU A 151 16.99 -0.60 10.66
CA GLU A 151 15.71 -1.27 10.81
C GLU A 151 14.69 -0.66 9.86
N VAL A 152 13.98 -1.51 9.12
CA VAL A 152 13.02 -1.11 8.11
C VAL A 152 11.69 -1.80 8.33
N MET A 153 10.61 -1.12 7.96
CA MET A 153 9.28 -1.71 8.00
C MET A 153 8.53 -1.47 6.69
N SER A 154 7.60 -2.37 6.39
CA SER A 154 6.66 -2.24 5.28
C SER A 154 5.29 -2.73 5.71
N ARG A 155 4.27 -1.91 5.49
CA ARG A 155 2.90 -2.26 5.86
C ARG A 155 2.33 -3.34 4.97
N PRO A 156 1.34 -4.11 5.47
CA PRO A 156 0.55 -5.02 4.64
C PRO A 156 -0.16 -4.27 3.52
N ASN A 157 -0.50 -4.97 2.44
CA ASN A 157 -1.39 -4.40 1.45
C ASN A 157 -2.78 -4.18 2.03
N LEU A 158 -3.43 -3.06 1.73
CA LEU A 158 -4.75 -2.72 2.28
C LEU A 158 -5.80 -3.80 2.02
N SER A 159 -5.74 -4.48 0.87
CA SER A 159 -6.66 -5.59 0.57
C SER A 159 -6.52 -6.80 1.49
N GLN A 160 -5.34 -6.98 2.11
CA GLN A 160 -5.10 -8.07 3.07
C GLN A 160 -5.69 -7.77 4.45
N LEU A 161 -6.00 -6.50 4.73
CA LEU A 161 -6.59 -6.04 5.98
C LEU A 161 -8.13 -6.05 5.97
N ASN A 162 -8.75 -6.56 4.91
CA ASN A 162 -10.20 -6.68 4.81
C ASN A 162 -10.73 -7.64 5.87
N PRO A 163 -11.60 -7.23 6.80
CA PRO A 163 -12.21 -8.11 7.78
C PRO A 163 -13.29 -9.03 7.17
N GLY A 164 -13.64 -8.80 5.92
CA GLY A 164 -14.68 -9.51 5.19
C GLY A 164 -14.19 -10.79 4.52
N ALA A 165 -15.14 -11.56 4.02
CA ALA A 165 -14.93 -12.77 3.26
C ALA A 165 -15.42 -12.59 1.83
N ALA A 166 -14.51 -12.62 0.87
CA ALA A 166 -14.84 -12.59 -0.55
C ALA A 166 -15.07 -14.00 -1.07
N VAL A 167 -16.28 -14.28 -1.53
CA VAL A 167 -16.66 -15.58 -2.11
C VAL A 167 -16.55 -15.51 -3.63
N SER A 168 -15.82 -16.45 -4.22
CA SER A 168 -15.69 -16.60 -5.66
C SER A 168 -16.08 -18.02 -6.07
N VAL A 169 -16.95 -18.11 -7.09
CA VAL A 169 -17.38 -19.38 -7.69
C VAL A 169 -17.05 -19.33 -9.17
N SER A 170 -16.16 -20.21 -9.62
CA SER A 170 -15.78 -20.35 -11.04
C SER A 170 -15.79 -21.82 -11.43
N GLY A 171 -16.83 -22.23 -12.11
CA GLY A 171 -17.08 -23.65 -12.44
C GLY A 171 -17.23 -24.49 -11.16
N SER A 172 -16.42 -25.53 -11.04
CA SER A 172 -16.34 -26.36 -9.84
C SER A 172 -15.41 -25.81 -8.77
N ASN A 173 -14.67 -24.75 -9.06
CA ASN A 173 -13.76 -24.14 -8.10
C ASN A 173 -14.51 -23.10 -7.26
N ARG A 174 -14.51 -23.30 -5.95
CA ARG A 174 -15.15 -22.43 -4.97
C ARG A 174 -14.10 -21.98 -3.99
N THR A 175 -13.93 -20.68 -3.86
CA THR A 175 -12.93 -20.11 -2.97
C THR A 175 -13.56 -19.05 -2.09
N VAL A 176 -13.14 -19.03 -0.83
CA VAL A 176 -13.39 -17.95 0.11
C VAL A 176 -12.06 -17.32 0.43
N THR A 177 -11.92 -16.05 0.13
CA THR A 177 -10.72 -15.27 0.45
C THR A 177 -11.02 -14.42 1.66
N LEU A 178 -10.22 -14.58 2.70
CA LEU A 178 -10.30 -13.83 3.96
C LEU A 178 -9.06 -12.95 4.05
N GLY A 179 -9.23 -11.70 4.43
CA GLY A 179 -8.12 -10.88 4.91
C GLY A 179 -7.98 -11.04 6.43
N ASN A 180 -6.99 -10.35 6.97
CA ASN A 180 -6.72 -10.33 8.40
C ASN A 180 -6.38 -8.90 8.84
N PRO A 181 -7.28 -8.18 9.52
CA PRO A 181 -7.01 -6.83 10.02
C PRO A 181 -5.86 -6.74 11.02
N ASP A 182 -5.51 -7.88 11.65
CA ASP A 182 -4.45 -7.94 12.68
C ASP A 182 -3.05 -8.24 12.10
N LEU A 183 -2.88 -8.17 10.78
CA LEU A 183 -1.58 -8.40 10.19
C LEU A 183 -0.55 -7.38 10.66
N GLU A 184 0.57 -7.89 11.18
CA GLU A 184 1.73 -7.07 11.55
C GLU A 184 2.46 -6.56 10.29
N PRO A 185 3.09 -5.37 10.33
CA PRO A 185 4.02 -4.94 9.31
C PRO A 185 5.17 -5.95 9.14
N PHE A 186 5.71 -6.02 7.92
CA PHE A 186 7.01 -6.65 7.70
C PHE A 186 8.08 -5.81 8.38
N ARG A 187 8.91 -6.44 9.19
CA ARG A 187 10.06 -5.80 9.83
C ARG A 187 11.32 -6.55 9.47
N ALA A 188 12.38 -5.82 9.26
CA ALA A 188 13.67 -6.42 8.96
C ALA A 188 14.81 -5.52 9.40
N THR A 189 15.91 -6.14 9.80
CA THR A 189 17.20 -5.49 10.00
C THR A 189 18.06 -5.72 8.78
N ALA A 190 18.56 -4.65 8.19
CA ALA A 190 19.41 -4.69 7.00
C ALA A 190 20.81 -4.19 7.33
N TYR A 191 21.81 -4.86 6.75
CA TYR A 191 23.23 -4.49 6.82
C TYR A 191 23.81 -4.52 5.42
N ASP A 192 24.52 -3.46 5.06
CA ASP A 192 25.18 -3.29 3.78
C ASP A 192 26.64 -2.92 4.01
N LEU A 193 27.55 -3.57 3.28
CA LEU A 193 28.97 -3.25 3.25
C LEU A 193 29.44 -3.23 1.80
N ALA A 194 30.02 -2.13 1.37
CA ALA A 194 30.56 -2.02 0.02
C ALA A 194 31.97 -1.43 0.03
N VAL A 195 32.77 -1.89 -0.91
CA VAL A 195 34.09 -1.33 -1.23
C VAL A 195 34.04 -0.89 -2.68
N GLU A 196 34.39 0.36 -2.92
CA GLU A 196 34.43 1.00 -4.24
C GLU A 196 35.84 1.52 -4.51
N TRP A 197 36.38 1.22 -5.68
CA TRP A 197 37.66 1.72 -6.13
C TRP A 197 37.49 2.45 -7.48
N TYR A 198 37.73 3.73 -7.47
CA TYR A 198 37.68 4.61 -8.64
C TYR A 198 39.09 4.74 -9.22
N PHE A 199 39.53 3.75 -9.99
CA PHE A 199 40.90 3.64 -10.47
C PHE A 199 41.24 4.49 -11.71
N HIS A 200 40.22 5.10 -12.32
CA HIS A 200 40.35 5.98 -13.49
C HIS A 200 39.12 6.89 -13.58
N ASP A 201 39.20 8.02 -14.31
CA ASP A 201 38.10 8.99 -14.48
C ASP A 201 36.75 8.33 -14.93
N GLN A 202 36.83 7.20 -15.61
CA GLN A 202 35.66 6.44 -16.07
C GLN A 202 35.71 4.98 -15.59
N GLY A 203 36.58 4.62 -14.65
CA GLY A 203 36.81 3.26 -14.17
C GLY A 203 36.36 3.09 -12.72
N LEU A 204 35.44 2.18 -12.48
CA LEU A 204 34.96 1.78 -11.14
C LEU A 204 35.02 0.26 -11.00
N PHE A 205 35.60 -0.19 -9.90
CA PHE A 205 35.42 -1.54 -9.39
C PHE A 205 34.70 -1.48 -8.05
N SER A 206 33.61 -2.25 -7.90
CA SER A 206 32.84 -2.28 -6.67
C SER A 206 32.47 -3.71 -6.29
N VAL A 207 32.57 -4.00 -5.00
CA VAL A 207 32.09 -5.24 -4.38
C VAL A 207 31.19 -4.85 -3.23
N ALA A 208 29.99 -5.43 -3.18
CA ALA A 208 29.03 -5.21 -2.10
C ALA A 208 28.58 -6.54 -1.49
N TYR A 209 28.44 -6.54 -0.17
CA TYR A 209 27.80 -7.57 0.61
C TYR A 209 26.57 -6.97 1.30
N PHE A 210 25.47 -7.67 1.25
CA PHE A 210 24.25 -7.30 1.98
C PHE A 210 23.76 -8.50 2.79
N HIS A 211 23.18 -8.19 3.92
CA HIS A 211 22.48 -9.15 4.78
C HIS A 211 21.17 -8.53 5.26
N LYS A 212 20.09 -9.28 5.17
CA LYS A 212 18.79 -8.85 5.66
C LYS A 212 18.17 -9.95 6.49
N ASP A 213 17.91 -9.65 7.75
CA ASP A 213 17.17 -10.51 8.67
C ASP A 213 15.72 -10.04 8.71
N ILE A 214 14.80 -10.93 8.38
CA ILE A 214 13.37 -10.60 8.26
C ILE A 214 12.64 -11.22 9.45
N ASP A 215 12.14 -10.37 10.34
CA ASP A 215 11.49 -10.80 11.58
C ASP A 215 10.08 -11.32 11.37
N SER A 216 9.37 -10.77 10.37
CA SER A 216 7.98 -11.10 10.10
C SER A 216 7.71 -11.22 8.60
N PHE A 217 6.92 -12.22 8.22
CA PHE A 217 6.55 -12.47 6.84
C PHE A 217 5.07 -12.81 6.70
N ILE A 218 4.37 -12.09 5.83
CA ILE A 218 2.95 -12.32 5.55
C ILE A 218 2.84 -13.34 4.41
N GLN A 219 2.16 -14.44 4.68
CA GLN A 219 1.88 -15.49 3.70
C GLN A 219 0.38 -15.65 3.49
N THR A 220 -0.02 -15.90 2.24
CA THR A 220 -1.34 -16.41 1.95
C THR A 220 -1.30 -17.93 2.03
N SER A 221 -2.05 -18.50 2.98
CA SER A 221 -2.23 -19.95 3.07
C SER A 221 -3.55 -20.35 2.41
N ARG A 222 -3.56 -21.54 1.81
CA ARG A 222 -4.76 -22.15 1.26
C ARG A 222 -5.03 -23.46 2.00
N THR A 223 -6.27 -23.59 2.46
CA THR A 223 -6.72 -24.80 3.15
C THR A 223 -8.04 -25.24 2.53
N ASP A 224 -8.19 -26.52 2.24
CA ASP A 224 -9.46 -27.09 1.83
C ASP A 224 -10.30 -27.36 3.08
N ALA A 225 -11.47 -26.75 3.15
CA ALA A 225 -12.38 -26.88 4.29
C ALA A 225 -13.83 -26.94 3.83
N ALA A 226 -14.67 -27.64 4.57
CA ALA A 226 -16.11 -27.59 4.36
C ALA A 226 -16.66 -26.24 4.88
N PHE A 227 -17.29 -25.48 4.01
CA PHE A 227 -17.94 -24.22 4.38
C PHE A 227 -19.37 -24.48 4.83
N THR A 228 -19.49 -25.15 5.98
CA THR A 228 -20.80 -25.54 6.55
C THR A 228 -21.57 -24.35 7.09
N GLY A 229 -22.87 -24.32 6.88
CA GLY A 229 -23.74 -23.25 7.36
C GLY A 229 -23.66 -21.95 6.56
N ASN A 230 -23.03 -22.00 5.38
CA ASN A 230 -22.97 -20.82 4.51
C ASN A 230 -24.35 -20.49 3.92
N PRO A 231 -24.72 -19.18 3.88
CA PRO A 231 -26.02 -18.77 3.36
C PRO A 231 -26.13 -18.87 1.83
N TYR A 232 -25.03 -19.20 1.12
CA TYR A 232 -24.96 -19.16 -0.32
C TYR A 232 -25.20 -20.49 -1.00
N GLY A 233 -25.52 -21.54 -0.23
CA GLY A 233 -25.71 -22.90 -0.78
C GLY A 233 -24.45 -23.48 -1.43
N ILE A 234 -23.28 -23.01 -1.03
CA ILE A 234 -21.99 -23.55 -1.47
C ILE A 234 -21.72 -24.81 -0.65
N PRO A 235 -21.64 -26.00 -1.25
CA PRO A 235 -21.40 -27.26 -0.52
C PRO A 235 -19.98 -27.33 0.01
#